data_10c2cb9af073055a1b2afcbb4c867a2d
#
_entry.id   10c2cb9af073055a1b2afcbb4c867a2d
#
_cell.length_a   1.000
_cell.length_b   1.000
_cell.length_c   1.000
_cell.angle_alpha   90.00
_cell.angle_beta   90.00
_cell.angle_gamma   90.00
#
_symmetry.space_group_name_H-M   'P 1'
#
loop_
_entity.id
_entity.type
_entity.pdbx_description
1 polymer ?
#
loop_
_entity_poly.entity_id
_entity_poly.type
_entity_poly.pdbx_seq_one_letter_code
_entity_poly.pdbx_strand_id
1 'polypeptide(L)'
;HPAAPSDDAPPVAMLLDVDREYRERAEAGKLPTIAPRRFNPEGKAWLPVLHTRRDSWTFTALYSNTARAHELDRVHDWVVIYAEDESHHERQYTVVTAGRGVHAGQRVVRGREAEA
;
A
#
# COMPACT_ATOMS: atom_id res chain seq x y z
N HIS A 1 -17.51 25.70 0.67
CA HIS A 1 -16.51 25.26 0.80
C HIS A 1 -16.08 24.54 -0.10
N PRO A 2 -15.71 24.76 -0.52
CA PRO A 2 -15.32 24.04 -1.44
C PRO A 2 -14.94 22.79 -0.95
N ALA A 3 -15.69 21.93 -1.24
CA ALA A 3 -15.21 20.70 -1.03
C ALA A 3 -13.79 20.72 -1.32
N ALA A 4 -13.06 20.48 -0.36
CA ALA A 4 -11.68 20.46 -0.58
C ALA A 4 -11.43 19.40 -1.61
N PRO A 5 -10.68 19.71 -2.62
CA PRO A 5 -10.34 18.72 -3.64
C PRO A 5 -9.70 17.51 -3.04
N SER A 6 -9.09 17.67 -1.88
CA SER A 6 -8.48 16.57 -1.19
C SER A 6 -9.46 15.53 -0.72
N ASP A 7 -10.76 15.82 -0.78
CA ASP A 7 -11.77 14.82 -0.42
C ASP A 7 -11.75 13.64 -1.37
N ASP A 8 -11.14 13.81 -2.53
CA ASP A 8 -11.07 12.73 -3.50
C ASP A 8 -9.90 11.80 -3.30
N ALA A 9 -9.05 12.08 -2.32
CA ALA A 9 -7.87 11.25 -2.07
C ALA A 9 -7.53 11.25 -0.60
N PRO A 10 -7.10 10.11 -0.05
CA PRO A 10 -6.66 10.09 1.35
C PRO A 10 -5.37 10.87 1.52
N PRO A 11 -5.15 11.47 2.70
CA PRO A 11 -3.88 12.17 2.97
C PRO A 11 -2.69 11.22 2.87
N VAL A 12 -1.55 11.73 2.40
CA VAL A 12 -0.34 10.93 2.30
C VAL A 12 0.08 10.40 3.67
N ALA A 13 -0.03 11.21 4.72
CA ALA A 13 0.32 10.76 6.06
C ALA A 13 -0.49 9.53 6.48
N MET A 14 -1.77 9.48 6.10
CA MET A 14 -2.63 8.35 6.40
C MET A 14 -2.19 7.10 5.62
N LEU A 15 -1.82 7.26 4.35
CA LEU A 15 -1.33 6.15 3.53
C LEU A 15 -0.02 5.60 4.09
N LEU A 16 0.88 6.48 4.51
CA LEU A 16 2.16 6.05 5.09
C LEU A 16 1.95 5.34 6.42
N ASP A 17 0.96 5.75 7.20
CA ASP A 17 0.66 5.09 8.46
C ASP A 17 0.06 3.69 8.22
N VAL A 18 -0.81 3.55 7.22
CA VAL A 18 -1.34 2.24 6.83
C VAL A 18 -0.21 1.33 6.35
N ASP A 19 0.72 1.87 5.55
CA ASP A 19 1.89 1.14 5.07
C ASP A 19 2.74 0.64 6.25
N ARG A 20 2.98 1.50 7.24
CA ARG A 20 3.77 1.13 8.41
C ARG A 20 3.08 0.03 9.21
N GLU A 21 1.80 0.17 9.45
CA GLU A 21 1.04 -0.86 10.17
C GLU A 21 1.08 -2.18 9.41
N TYR A 22 0.91 -2.12 8.09
CA TYR A 22 0.92 -3.33 7.28
C TYR A 22 2.25 -4.07 7.40
N ARG A 23 3.36 -3.33 7.22
CA ARG A 23 4.68 -3.97 7.24
C ARG A 23 5.00 -4.55 8.61
N GLU A 24 4.68 -3.82 9.69
CA GLU A 24 4.93 -4.30 11.03
C GLU A 24 4.14 -5.56 11.34
N ARG A 25 2.87 -5.60 10.98
CA ARG A 25 2.04 -6.76 11.26
C ARG A 25 2.36 -7.93 10.35
N ALA A 26 2.73 -7.65 9.09
CA ALA A 26 3.11 -8.72 8.18
C ALA A 26 4.40 -9.40 8.66
N GLU A 27 5.38 -8.61 9.10
CA GLU A 27 6.64 -9.17 9.61
C GLU A 27 6.43 -9.94 10.90
N ALA A 28 5.45 -9.57 11.70
CA ALA A 28 5.15 -10.26 12.94
C ALA A 28 4.25 -11.48 12.73
N GLY A 29 3.82 -11.75 11.49
CA GLY A 29 2.95 -12.87 11.20
C GLY A 29 1.54 -12.72 11.74
N LYS A 30 1.06 -11.48 11.90
CA LYS A 30 -0.23 -11.21 12.53
C LYS A 30 -1.34 -10.90 11.56
N LEU A 31 -1.12 -11.09 10.25
CA LEU A 31 -2.13 -10.81 9.24
C LEU A 31 -2.57 -12.11 8.57
N PRO A 32 -3.84 -12.18 8.14
CA PRO A 32 -4.27 -13.30 7.32
C PRO A 32 -3.52 -13.25 5.98
N THR A 33 -3.31 -14.41 5.39
CA THR A 33 -2.61 -14.51 4.12
C THR A 33 -3.53 -15.08 3.06
N ILE A 34 -3.27 -14.68 1.81
CA ILE A 34 -3.98 -15.21 0.66
C ILE A 34 -2.98 -15.90 -0.27
N ALA A 35 -3.51 -16.74 -1.17
CA ALA A 35 -2.71 -17.41 -2.18
C ALA A 35 -2.89 -16.67 -3.50
N PRO A 36 -1.94 -15.79 -3.89
CA PRO A 36 -2.09 -15.08 -5.16
C PRO A 36 -1.93 -16.05 -6.31
N ARG A 37 -2.53 -15.71 -7.46
CA ARG A 37 -2.42 -16.57 -8.64
C ARG A 37 -1.09 -16.40 -9.34
N ARG A 38 -0.56 -15.18 -9.37
CA ARG A 38 0.66 -14.89 -10.12
C ARG A 38 1.88 -15.27 -9.31
N PHE A 39 2.89 -15.78 -10.00
CA PHE A 39 4.19 -16.08 -9.40
C PHE A 39 4.05 -16.99 -8.17
N ASN A 40 3.10 -17.91 -8.23
CA ASN A 40 2.80 -18.78 -7.10
C ASN A 40 2.39 -20.16 -7.62
N PRO A 41 3.31 -20.89 -8.29
CA PRO A 41 2.95 -22.16 -8.92
C PRO A 41 2.48 -23.23 -7.94
N GLU A 42 2.88 -23.13 -6.68
CA GLU A 42 2.50 -24.12 -5.68
C GLU A 42 1.21 -23.77 -4.95
N GLY A 43 0.60 -22.63 -5.28
CA GLY A 43 -0.66 -22.23 -4.67
C GLY A 43 -0.58 -21.94 -3.17
N LYS A 44 0.58 -21.50 -2.68
CA LYS A 44 0.76 -21.26 -1.26
C LYS A 44 0.10 -19.96 -0.81
N ALA A 45 -0.52 -19.98 0.36
CA ALA A 45 -1.07 -18.78 0.97
C ALA A 45 0.08 -18.06 1.68
N TRP A 46 0.72 -17.12 0.98
CA TRP A 46 1.89 -16.44 1.53
C TRP A 46 1.76 -14.92 1.63
N LEU A 47 0.80 -14.35 0.95
CA LEU A 47 0.70 -12.89 0.82
C LEU A 47 -0.17 -12.31 1.93
N PRO A 48 0.42 -11.58 2.89
CA PRO A 48 -0.38 -10.97 3.97
C PRO A 48 -1.27 -9.87 3.43
N VAL A 49 -2.47 -9.73 3.99
CA VAL A 49 -3.42 -8.70 3.59
C VAL A 49 -3.92 -7.99 4.85
N LEU A 50 -3.89 -6.66 4.84
CA LEU A 50 -4.44 -5.84 5.91
C LEU A 50 -5.69 -5.14 5.44
N HIS A 51 -6.79 -5.30 6.19
CA HIS A 51 -7.99 -4.51 5.99
C HIS A 51 -8.13 -3.60 7.19
N THR A 52 -8.21 -2.28 6.96
CA THR A 52 -8.35 -1.34 8.04
C THR A 52 -9.19 -0.16 7.59
N ARG A 53 -9.73 0.57 8.54
CA ARG A 53 -10.51 1.76 8.26
C ARG A 53 -9.94 2.93 9.03
N ARG A 54 -9.81 4.08 8.35
CA ARG A 54 -9.35 5.33 8.95
C ARG A 54 -10.27 6.43 8.46
N ASP A 55 -10.96 7.07 9.39
CA ASP A 55 -11.96 8.10 9.07
C ASP A 55 -13.01 7.51 8.11
N SER A 56 -13.23 8.14 6.96
CA SER A 56 -14.21 7.66 5.98
C SER A 56 -13.61 6.72 4.94
N TRP A 57 -12.32 6.38 5.09
CA TRP A 57 -11.64 5.54 4.10
C TRP A 57 -11.51 4.11 4.58
N THR A 58 -11.78 3.17 3.68
CA THR A 58 -11.53 1.75 3.93
C THR A 58 -10.30 1.36 3.11
N PHE A 59 -9.31 0.77 3.77
CA PHE A 59 -8.05 0.44 3.12
C PHE A 59 -7.82 -1.06 3.06
N THR A 60 -7.26 -1.51 1.94
CA THR A 60 -6.74 -2.88 1.81
C THR A 60 -5.29 -2.75 1.36
N ALA A 61 -4.36 -3.28 2.16
CA ALA A 61 -2.94 -3.18 1.87
C ALA A 61 -2.33 -4.56 1.70
N LEU A 62 -1.44 -4.70 0.72
CA LEU A 62 -0.71 -5.95 0.48
C LEU A 62 0.55 -5.65 -0.31
N TYR A 63 1.53 -6.56 -0.21
CA TYR A 63 2.76 -6.44 -0.99
C TYR A 63 2.45 -6.52 -2.48
N SER A 64 3.25 -5.79 -3.27
CA SER A 64 3.09 -5.79 -4.72
C SER A 64 3.56 -7.14 -5.29
N ASN A 65 2.67 -7.83 -5.99
CA ASN A 65 3.00 -9.12 -6.60
C ASN A 65 2.95 -8.98 -8.13
N THR A 66 3.72 -8.02 -8.67
CA THR A 66 3.78 -7.77 -10.09
C THR A 66 5.09 -8.30 -10.67
N ALA A 67 5.12 -8.49 -12.00
CA ALA A 67 6.36 -8.92 -12.66
C ALA A 67 7.49 -7.95 -12.37
N ARG A 68 7.19 -6.63 -12.38
CA ARG A 68 8.20 -5.61 -12.14
C ARG A 68 8.78 -5.71 -10.73
N ALA A 69 7.92 -5.94 -9.72
CA ALA A 69 8.39 -6.06 -8.36
C ALA A 69 9.28 -7.29 -8.19
N HIS A 70 8.93 -8.39 -8.85
CA HIS A 70 9.76 -9.60 -8.80
C HIS A 70 11.09 -9.39 -9.52
N GLU A 71 11.08 -8.74 -10.68
CA GLU A 71 12.31 -8.48 -11.42
C GLU A 71 13.29 -7.64 -10.62
N LEU A 72 12.78 -6.67 -9.87
CA LEU A 72 13.62 -5.76 -9.09
C LEU A 72 13.81 -6.20 -7.65
N ASP A 73 13.29 -7.39 -7.29
CA ASP A 73 13.35 -7.91 -5.92
C ASP A 73 12.75 -6.91 -4.93
N ARG A 74 11.59 -6.35 -5.29
CA ARG A 74 10.92 -5.33 -4.48
C ARG A 74 9.57 -5.76 -3.93
N VAL A 75 9.25 -7.06 -4.00
CA VAL A 75 7.95 -7.55 -3.53
C VAL A 75 7.70 -7.14 -2.08
N HIS A 76 8.71 -7.22 -1.21
CA HIS A 76 8.56 -6.87 0.19
C HIS A 76 8.86 -5.39 0.48
N ASP A 77 9.15 -4.58 -0.55
CA ASP A 77 9.34 -3.15 -0.38
C ASP A 77 8.12 -2.37 -0.88
N TRP A 78 7.56 -2.79 -2.00
CA TRP A 78 6.44 -2.08 -2.62
C TRP A 78 5.12 -2.57 -2.02
N VAL A 79 4.40 -1.66 -1.37
CA VAL A 79 3.11 -1.97 -0.75
C VAL A 79 2.01 -1.27 -1.55
N VAL A 80 1.06 -2.04 -2.04
CA VAL A 80 -0.09 -1.52 -2.78
C VAL A 80 -1.22 -1.30 -1.77
N ILE A 81 -1.82 -0.12 -1.80
CA ILE A 81 -2.93 0.22 -0.92
C ILE A 81 -4.13 0.60 -1.78
N TYR A 82 -5.22 -0.13 -1.61
CA TYR A 82 -6.49 0.22 -2.23
C TYR A 82 -7.28 1.00 -1.21
N ALA A 83 -7.76 2.19 -1.59
CA ALA A 83 -8.54 3.05 -0.72
C ALA A 83 -9.93 3.24 -1.31
N GLU A 84 -10.95 2.95 -0.51
CA GLU A 84 -12.33 3.10 -0.95
C GLU A 84 -13.00 4.15 -0.08
N ASP A 85 -13.70 5.11 -0.70
CA ASP A 85 -14.43 6.12 0.04
C ASP A 85 -15.86 5.64 0.34
N GLU A 86 -16.65 6.49 0.99
CA GLU A 86 -18.00 6.11 1.38
C GLU A 86 -18.94 5.92 0.19
N SER A 87 -18.57 6.47 -0.97
CA SER A 87 -19.34 6.28 -2.20
C SER A 87 -18.88 5.06 -2.98
N HIS A 88 -17.98 4.25 -2.40
CA HIS A 88 -17.44 3.04 -3.01
C HIS A 88 -16.58 3.31 -4.24
N HIS A 89 -15.99 4.50 -4.33
CA HIS A 89 -14.97 4.76 -5.35
C HIS A 89 -13.64 4.26 -4.83
N GLU A 90 -12.99 3.41 -5.60
CA GLU A 90 -11.72 2.83 -5.20
C GLU A 90 -10.56 3.50 -5.91
N ARG A 91 -9.48 3.75 -5.17
CA ARG A 91 -8.24 4.31 -5.70
C ARG A 91 -7.10 3.41 -5.28
N GLN A 92 -6.03 3.43 -6.05
CA GLN A 92 -4.88 2.58 -5.78
C GLN A 92 -3.63 3.44 -5.61
N TYR A 93 -2.86 3.16 -4.59
CA TYR A 93 -1.60 3.84 -4.32
C TYR A 93 -0.52 2.79 -4.08
N THR A 94 0.74 3.15 -4.39
CA THR A 94 1.86 2.27 -4.09
C THR A 94 2.84 3.04 -3.22
N VAL A 95 3.21 2.46 -2.09
CA VAL A 95 4.21 3.04 -1.19
C VAL A 95 5.51 2.31 -1.41
N VAL A 96 6.58 3.06 -1.63
CA VAL A 96 7.90 2.50 -1.94
C VAL A 96 8.96 3.23 -1.14
N THR A 97 10.16 2.65 -1.06
CA THR A 97 11.32 3.35 -0.52
C THR A 97 11.95 4.13 -1.66
N ALA A 98 12.09 5.44 -1.49
CA ALA A 98 12.69 6.28 -2.52
C ALA A 98 14.16 5.92 -2.66
N GLY A 99 14.61 5.73 -3.92
CA GLY A 99 15.99 5.33 -4.19
C GLY A 99 16.93 6.48 -4.40
N ARG A 100 16.41 7.71 -4.58
CA ARG A 100 17.26 8.89 -4.85
C ARG A 100 16.45 10.15 -4.55
N GLY A 101 17.13 11.29 -4.62
CA GLY A 101 16.52 12.58 -4.38
C GLY A 101 16.47 12.90 -2.90
N VAL A 102 15.73 13.97 -2.56
CA VAL A 102 15.68 14.46 -1.18
C VAL A 102 15.03 13.48 -0.22
N HIS A 103 14.24 12.54 -0.72
CA HIS A 103 13.55 11.56 0.11
C HIS A 103 14.24 10.19 0.11
N ALA A 104 15.46 10.09 -0.42
CA ALA A 104 16.16 8.82 -0.53
C ALA A 104 16.18 8.07 0.82
N GLY A 105 15.81 6.80 0.80
CA GLY A 105 15.73 5.98 2.00
C GLY A 105 14.43 6.11 2.78
N GLN A 106 13.55 7.05 2.39
CA GLN A 106 12.27 7.25 3.07
C GLN A 106 11.14 6.55 2.32
N ARG A 107 10.08 6.22 3.06
CA ARG A 107 8.89 5.68 2.43
C ARG A 107 8.08 6.83 1.83
N VAL A 108 7.70 6.70 0.59
CA VAL A 108 6.93 7.73 -0.12
C VAL A 108 5.79 7.06 -0.88
N VAL A 109 4.73 7.84 -1.14
CA VAL A 109 3.65 7.39 -2.00
C VAL A 109 4.02 7.76 -3.43
N ARG A 110 4.11 6.75 -4.30
CA ARG A 110 4.50 6.98 -5.69
C ARG A 110 3.54 7.95 -6.36
N GLY A 111 4.09 8.98 -6.98
CA GLY A 111 3.30 10.02 -7.63
C GLY A 111 2.90 11.17 -6.70
N ARG A 112 3.12 11.01 -5.40
CA ARG A 112 2.78 12.05 -4.41
C ARG A 112 3.94 12.32 -3.47
N GLU A 113 5.16 12.14 -3.94
CA GLU A 113 6.35 12.27 -3.11
C GLU A 113 6.48 13.65 -2.47
N ALA A 114 6.05 14.68 -3.17
CA ALA A 114 6.16 16.05 -2.67
C ALA A 114 5.21 16.35 -1.51
N GLU A 115 4.25 15.46 -1.27
CA GLU A 115 3.28 15.65 -0.20
C GLU A 115 3.67 14.96 1.10
N ALA A 116 4.76 14.26 1.07
CA ALA A 116 5.21 13.47 2.23
C ALA A 116 5.70 14.35 3.37
#